data_dabe9d62791b91c06f88d249fb7de78f
#
_entry.id   dabe9d62791b91c06f88d249fb7de78f
#
_cell.length_a   1.000
_cell.length_b   1.000
_cell.length_c   1.000
_cell.angle_alpha   90.00
_cell.angle_beta   90.00
_cell.angle_gamma   90.00
#
_symmetry.space_group_name_H-M   'P 1'
#
loop_
_entity.id
_entity.type
_entity.pdbx_description
1 polymer ?
#
loop_
_entity_poly.entity_id
_entity_poly.type
_entity_poly.pdbx_seq_one_letter_code
_entity_poly.pdbx_strand_id
1 'polypeptide(L)'
;MVDMNTNDITRSNVHSHTTFSDGRDTAEEMVQAAISLGCHTLGFSEHGHADYDECSMPLDVEPAYRAEVMRLREQYAGQIDIPLGYEHDWFSPANVEYYDYYIESVHCLPSPDGYWSVDWTRPKLEAAINKYYDGDPYAMCRDYFRVVCDSIEGTGADILGHIELVMKFNENRDLFDDADPRYLGPALECADLAAKSGKLIEVNTGAIARGYRTQPYPGEAMLRRICQRGGRIILTSDCHDRRYLDCGFREATALARACGFKTAWEYRGRTPVEYAL
;
A
#
# COMPACT_ATOMS: atom_id res chain seq x y z
N MET A 1 -16.66 -23.50 -7.30
CA MET A 1 -16.48 -22.13 -7.75
C MET A 1 -17.68 -21.36 -7.24
N VAL A 2 -17.51 -20.51 -6.24
CA VAL A 2 -18.58 -19.58 -5.81
C VAL A 2 -18.64 -18.52 -6.88
N ASP A 3 -19.78 -18.42 -7.56
CA ASP A 3 -20.04 -17.39 -8.56
C ASP A 3 -20.11 -16.04 -7.82
N MET A 4 -18.98 -15.34 -7.73
CA MET A 4 -18.93 -14.02 -7.11
C MET A 4 -19.60 -13.04 -8.07
N ASN A 5 -20.70 -12.47 -7.63
CA ASN A 5 -21.40 -11.43 -8.35
C ASN A 5 -20.45 -10.25 -8.58
N THR A 6 -20.45 -9.65 -9.76
CA THR A 6 -19.57 -8.50 -10.08
C THR A 6 -19.78 -7.28 -9.16
N ASN A 7 -20.81 -7.30 -8.33
CA ASN A 7 -21.12 -6.26 -7.33
C ASN A 7 -20.38 -6.43 -5.99
N ASP A 8 -19.64 -7.52 -5.81
CA ASP A 8 -18.99 -7.86 -4.53
C ASP A 8 -17.53 -7.38 -4.43
N ILE A 9 -17.05 -6.59 -5.39
CA ILE A 9 -15.69 -6.07 -5.44
C ILE A 9 -15.76 -4.55 -5.37
N THR A 10 -14.87 -3.94 -4.58
CA THR A 10 -14.77 -2.47 -4.53
C THR A 10 -14.60 -1.87 -5.92
N ARG A 11 -15.18 -0.71 -6.13
CA ARG A 11 -15.03 0.12 -7.31
C ARG A 11 -14.26 1.40 -7.00
N SER A 12 -13.48 1.37 -5.92
CA SER A 12 -12.62 2.44 -5.45
C SER A 12 -11.19 1.94 -5.36
N ASN A 13 -10.26 2.72 -5.86
CA ASN A 13 -8.83 2.53 -5.63
C ASN A 13 -8.21 3.88 -5.27
N VAL A 14 -7.50 3.94 -4.14
CA VAL A 14 -6.88 5.18 -3.64
C VAL A 14 -5.38 5.03 -3.41
N HIS A 15 -4.76 3.97 -3.99
CA HIS A 15 -3.32 3.81 -4.04
C HIS A 15 -2.91 3.58 -5.49
N SER A 16 -2.49 4.66 -6.15
CA SER A 16 -2.05 4.61 -7.53
C SER A 16 -1.03 5.71 -7.85
N HIS A 17 -0.11 5.39 -8.75
CA HIS A 17 1.02 6.19 -9.17
C HIS A 17 0.95 6.51 -10.64
N THR A 18 1.52 7.65 -11.02
CA THR A 18 1.54 8.13 -12.39
C THR A 18 2.95 8.58 -12.78
N THR A 19 3.08 9.17 -13.95
CA THR A 19 4.36 9.76 -14.42
C THR A 19 4.85 10.94 -13.59
N PHE A 20 4.17 11.32 -12.52
CA PHE A 20 4.67 12.31 -11.56
C PHE A 20 5.69 11.72 -10.58
N SER A 21 5.62 10.40 -10.31
CA SER A 21 6.65 9.63 -9.61
C SER A 21 7.17 8.52 -10.52
N ASP A 22 6.87 7.27 -10.25
CA ASP A 22 7.39 6.11 -10.96
C ASP A 22 6.32 5.29 -11.72
N GLY A 23 5.09 5.80 -11.78
CA GLY A 23 4.04 5.22 -12.59
C GLY A 23 4.30 5.35 -14.09
N ARG A 24 3.71 4.46 -14.87
CA ARG A 24 3.91 4.37 -16.31
C ARG A 24 3.04 5.33 -17.11
N ASP A 25 1.83 5.56 -16.65
CA ASP A 25 0.79 6.29 -17.38
C ASP A 25 0.56 7.67 -16.76
N THR A 26 0.04 8.61 -17.58
CA THR A 26 -0.38 9.91 -17.08
C THR A 26 -1.62 9.79 -16.19
N ALA A 27 -1.83 10.77 -15.32
CA ALA A 27 -3.01 10.79 -14.45
C ALA A 27 -4.32 10.74 -15.27
N GLU A 28 -4.40 11.41 -16.41
CA GLU A 28 -5.59 11.37 -17.26
C GLU A 28 -5.83 10.00 -17.90
N GLU A 29 -4.78 9.29 -18.34
CA GLU A 29 -4.91 7.92 -18.85
C GLU A 29 -5.38 6.96 -17.77
N MET A 30 -4.93 7.13 -16.52
CA MET A 30 -5.41 6.35 -15.37
C MET A 30 -6.89 6.62 -15.09
N VAL A 31 -7.34 7.88 -15.12
CA VAL A 31 -8.77 8.25 -14.95
C VAL A 31 -9.64 7.60 -16.02
N GLN A 32 -9.22 7.67 -17.29
CA GLN A 32 -9.99 7.08 -18.40
C GLN A 32 -10.09 5.56 -18.27
N ALA A 33 -9.03 4.91 -17.85
CA ALA A 33 -9.04 3.47 -17.58
C ALA A 33 -9.98 3.12 -16.41
N ALA A 34 -9.93 3.88 -15.31
CA ALA A 34 -10.80 3.67 -14.16
C ALA A 34 -12.29 3.84 -14.52
N ILE A 35 -12.64 4.85 -15.31
CA ILE A 35 -14.00 5.04 -15.83
C ILE A 35 -14.43 3.83 -16.67
N SER A 36 -13.56 3.35 -17.54
CA SER A 36 -13.83 2.19 -18.40
C SER A 36 -14.05 0.89 -17.61
N LEU A 37 -13.42 0.76 -16.44
CA LEU A 37 -13.62 -0.34 -15.48
C LEU A 37 -14.86 -0.17 -14.61
N GLY A 38 -15.54 0.99 -14.70
CA GLY A 38 -16.71 1.31 -13.89
C GLY A 38 -16.35 1.65 -12.44
N CYS A 39 -15.15 2.16 -12.18
CA CYS A 39 -14.78 2.70 -10.90
C CYS A 39 -15.58 3.97 -10.60
N HIS A 40 -15.98 4.15 -9.35
CA HIS A 40 -16.61 5.40 -8.89
C HIS A 40 -15.60 6.34 -8.24
N THR A 41 -14.44 5.83 -7.80
CA THR A 41 -13.38 6.62 -7.18
C THR A 41 -12.00 6.11 -7.63
N LEU A 42 -11.15 7.03 -8.10
CA LEU A 42 -9.72 6.81 -8.30
C LEU A 42 -8.96 7.92 -7.58
N GLY A 43 -8.25 7.57 -6.52
CA GLY A 43 -7.32 8.47 -5.84
C GLY A 43 -5.91 8.28 -6.35
N PHE A 44 -5.18 9.39 -6.47
CA PHE A 44 -3.76 9.38 -6.72
C PHE A 44 -3.00 9.56 -5.41
N SER A 45 -1.90 8.84 -5.25
CA SER A 45 -1.06 8.86 -4.05
C SER A 45 0.40 8.71 -4.44
N GLU A 46 0.92 9.70 -5.18
CA GLU A 46 2.31 9.67 -5.62
C GLU A 46 3.27 9.53 -4.44
N HIS A 47 4.39 8.85 -4.66
CA HIS A 47 5.48 8.79 -3.69
C HIS A 47 5.95 10.19 -3.30
N GLY A 48 5.88 10.50 -2.03
CA GLY A 48 6.37 11.74 -1.47
C GLY A 48 7.88 11.87 -1.69
N HIS A 49 8.37 13.12 -1.74
CA HIS A 49 9.79 13.36 -1.95
C HIS A 49 10.64 12.75 -0.84
N ALA A 50 11.65 11.99 -1.25
CA ALA A 50 12.67 11.44 -0.38
C ALA A 50 14.02 11.47 -1.10
N ASP A 51 15.03 12.19 -0.55
CA ASP A 51 16.35 12.32 -1.17
C ASP A 51 17.08 10.97 -1.37
N TYR A 52 16.66 9.95 -0.67
CA TYR A 52 17.24 8.60 -0.69
C TYR A 52 16.47 7.61 -1.58
N ASP A 53 15.36 8.04 -2.19
CA ASP A 53 14.51 7.18 -3.02
C ASP A 53 14.35 7.75 -4.44
N GLU A 54 14.89 7.02 -5.43
CA GLU A 54 14.83 7.42 -6.85
C GLU A 54 13.41 7.33 -7.44
N CYS A 55 12.48 6.61 -6.79
CA CYS A 55 11.08 6.51 -7.20
C CYS A 55 10.24 7.70 -6.72
N SER A 56 10.77 8.48 -5.78
CA SER A 56 10.05 9.60 -5.16
C SER A 56 9.81 10.76 -6.15
N MET A 57 8.68 11.45 -5.98
CA MET A 57 8.35 12.64 -6.77
C MET A 57 9.31 13.78 -6.42
N PRO A 58 9.95 14.45 -7.41
CA PRO A 58 10.77 15.62 -7.16
C PRO A 58 9.96 16.77 -6.52
N LEU A 59 10.55 17.51 -5.58
CA LEU A 59 9.88 18.61 -4.87
C LEU A 59 9.31 19.69 -5.79
N ASP A 60 9.98 20.00 -6.87
CA ASP A 60 9.55 21.00 -7.85
C ASP A 60 8.41 20.51 -8.75
N VAL A 61 8.16 19.21 -8.79
CA VAL A 61 7.06 18.57 -9.55
C VAL A 61 5.76 18.52 -8.74
N GLU A 62 5.83 18.46 -7.41
CA GLU A 62 4.66 18.34 -6.53
C GLU A 62 3.55 19.37 -6.80
N PRO A 63 3.82 20.67 -7.00
CA PRO A 63 2.76 21.63 -7.34
C PRO A 63 2.03 21.30 -8.66
N ALA A 64 2.75 20.76 -9.65
CA ALA A 64 2.16 20.35 -10.93
C ALA A 64 1.27 19.12 -10.77
N TYR A 65 1.70 18.15 -9.97
CA TYR A 65 0.89 16.99 -9.59
C TYR A 65 -0.46 17.42 -8.97
N ARG A 66 -0.42 18.27 -7.95
CA ARG A 66 -1.65 18.77 -7.30
C ARG A 66 -2.55 19.52 -8.28
N ALA A 67 -1.99 20.37 -9.10
CA ALA A 67 -2.74 21.13 -10.11
C ALA A 67 -3.41 20.21 -11.13
N GLU A 68 -2.72 19.17 -11.59
CA GLU A 68 -3.26 18.21 -12.54
C GLU A 68 -4.42 17.40 -11.94
N VAL A 69 -4.26 16.88 -10.72
CA VAL A 69 -5.34 16.14 -10.06
C VAL A 69 -6.58 17.03 -9.87
N MET A 70 -6.40 18.30 -9.48
CA MET A 70 -7.52 19.25 -9.37
C MET A 70 -8.17 19.52 -10.72
N ARG A 71 -7.41 19.66 -11.79
CA ARG A 71 -7.92 19.84 -13.15
C ARG A 71 -8.78 18.64 -13.59
N LEU A 72 -8.27 17.41 -13.34
CA LEU A 72 -8.98 16.17 -13.68
C LEU A 72 -10.26 16.01 -12.86
N ARG A 73 -10.24 16.38 -11.58
CA ARG A 73 -11.43 16.39 -10.71
C ARG A 73 -12.55 17.26 -11.28
N GLU A 74 -12.22 18.44 -11.79
CA GLU A 74 -13.18 19.32 -12.45
C GLU A 74 -13.64 18.76 -13.80
N GLN A 75 -12.71 18.28 -14.62
CA GLN A 75 -13.01 17.77 -15.98
C GLN A 75 -13.92 16.54 -15.95
N TYR A 76 -13.73 15.63 -15.00
CA TYR A 76 -14.48 14.37 -14.91
C TYR A 76 -15.57 14.40 -13.83
N ALA A 77 -15.93 15.59 -13.35
CA ALA A 77 -16.97 15.74 -12.35
C ALA A 77 -18.29 15.04 -12.77
N GLY A 78 -18.86 14.26 -11.87
CA GLY A 78 -20.07 13.48 -12.13
C GLY A 78 -19.85 12.17 -12.91
N GLN A 79 -18.62 11.87 -13.32
CA GLN A 79 -18.26 10.59 -13.94
C GLN A 79 -17.48 9.70 -12.96
N ILE A 80 -16.53 10.29 -12.25
CA ILE A 80 -15.69 9.61 -11.27
C ILE A 80 -15.23 10.62 -10.21
N ASP A 81 -15.11 10.18 -8.97
CA ASP A 81 -14.52 10.96 -7.89
C ASP A 81 -12.98 10.79 -7.92
N ILE A 82 -12.24 11.91 -7.77
CA ILE A 82 -10.78 11.91 -7.83
C ILE A 82 -10.21 12.60 -6.58
N PRO A 83 -10.07 11.90 -5.44
CA PRO A 83 -9.37 12.45 -4.28
C PRO A 83 -7.87 12.61 -4.54
N LEU A 84 -7.30 13.70 -4.02
CA LEU A 84 -5.88 14.00 -4.07
C LEU A 84 -5.20 13.37 -2.86
N GLY A 85 -4.40 12.36 -3.06
CA GLY A 85 -3.67 11.69 -2.01
C GLY A 85 -2.16 11.88 -2.11
N TYR A 86 -1.46 11.24 -1.17
CA TYR A 86 -0.01 11.28 -1.03
C TYR A 86 0.45 9.99 -0.35
N GLU A 87 1.46 9.33 -0.87
CA GLU A 87 2.12 8.24 -0.18
C GLU A 87 3.39 8.76 0.48
N HIS A 88 3.35 8.82 1.81
CA HIS A 88 4.44 9.28 2.64
C HIS A 88 5.35 8.11 3.02
N ASP A 89 6.65 8.21 2.77
CA ASP A 89 7.63 7.32 3.37
C ASP A 89 8.05 7.84 4.75
N TRP A 90 8.06 6.97 5.74
CA TRP A 90 8.25 7.31 7.16
C TRP A 90 9.45 8.21 7.46
N PHE A 91 10.52 8.07 6.70
CA PHE A 91 11.74 8.86 6.92
C PHE A 91 11.81 10.14 6.08
N SER A 92 10.82 10.40 5.23
CA SER A 92 10.78 11.60 4.42
C SER A 92 10.10 12.77 5.14
N PRO A 93 10.42 14.02 4.78
CA PRO A 93 9.64 15.16 5.23
C PRO A 93 8.29 15.17 4.53
N ALA A 94 7.19 15.41 5.27
CA ALA A 94 5.86 15.48 4.69
C ALA A 94 5.22 16.86 4.91
N ASN A 95 4.56 17.35 3.87
CA ASN A 95 3.61 18.47 3.98
C ASN A 95 2.23 17.98 3.53
N VAL A 96 1.58 17.21 4.41
CA VAL A 96 0.34 16.48 4.12
C VAL A 96 -0.93 17.35 4.18
N GLU A 97 -0.86 18.61 4.59
CA GLU A 97 -2.02 19.49 4.76
C GLU A 97 -2.76 19.86 3.46
N TYR A 98 -2.11 19.63 2.30
CA TYR A 98 -2.69 19.90 0.97
C TYR A 98 -3.49 18.75 0.39
N TYR A 99 -3.49 17.59 1.07
CA TYR A 99 -4.03 16.34 0.54
C TYR A 99 -5.37 15.98 1.20
N ASP A 100 -6.25 15.34 0.46
CA ASP A 100 -7.53 14.86 0.96
C ASP A 100 -7.36 13.63 1.88
N TYR A 101 -6.28 12.87 1.68
CA TYR A 101 -5.83 11.73 2.50
C TYR A 101 -4.35 11.48 2.26
N TYR A 102 -3.70 10.77 3.18
CA TYR A 102 -2.39 10.23 2.92
C TYR A 102 -2.21 8.82 3.46
N ILE A 103 -1.32 8.09 2.79
CA ILE A 103 -0.91 6.73 3.11
C ILE A 103 0.45 6.84 3.80
N GLU A 104 0.62 6.19 4.93
CA GLU A 104 1.92 6.05 5.58
C GLU A 104 2.55 4.74 5.20
N SER A 105 3.74 4.77 4.64
CA SER A 105 4.47 3.61 4.14
C SER A 105 5.91 3.54 4.68
N VAL A 106 6.46 2.34 4.70
CA VAL A 106 7.87 2.09 5.04
C VAL A 106 8.51 1.32 3.89
N HIS A 107 9.22 2.01 3.02
CA HIS A 107 9.96 1.41 1.91
C HIS A 107 11.44 1.19 2.26
N CYS A 108 11.98 2.00 3.16
CA CYS A 108 13.39 2.01 3.48
C CYS A 108 13.67 1.73 4.95
N LEU A 109 14.84 1.17 5.22
CA LEU A 109 15.39 1.02 6.56
C LEU A 109 16.68 1.83 6.71
N PRO A 110 16.93 2.41 7.89
CA PRO A 110 18.16 3.13 8.15
C PRO A 110 19.35 2.19 8.29
N SER A 111 20.53 2.66 7.89
CA SER A 111 21.81 1.97 8.05
C SER A 111 22.93 2.97 8.31
N PRO A 112 24.15 2.53 8.67
CA PRO A 112 25.30 3.41 8.81
C PRO A 112 25.66 4.20 7.53
N ASP A 113 25.22 3.71 6.36
CA ASP A 113 25.50 4.33 5.06
C ASP A 113 24.33 5.20 4.55
N GLY A 114 23.30 5.43 5.35
CA GLY A 114 22.05 6.10 4.98
C GLY A 114 20.86 5.16 4.96
N TYR A 115 19.98 5.31 3.99
CA TYR A 115 18.78 4.47 3.85
C TYR A 115 18.96 3.45 2.74
N TRP A 116 18.29 2.29 2.86
CA TRP A 116 18.23 1.27 1.83
C TRP A 116 16.82 0.71 1.71
N SER A 117 16.37 0.46 0.47
CA SER A 117 15.00 -0.02 0.19
C SER A 117 14.88 -1.53 0.40
N VAL A 118 13.81 -1.96 1.08
CA VAL A 118 13.47 -3.37 1.28
C VAL A 118 12.83 -4.01 0.04
N ASP A 119 12.37 -3.20 -0.89
CA ASP A 119 11.50 -3.64 -1.98
C ASP A 119 12.00 -3.26 -3.40
N TRP A 120 13.20 -2.73 -3.54
CA TRP A 120 13.75 -2.34 -4.84
C TRP A 120 13.94 -3.54 -5.78
N THR A 121 14.89 -4.41 -5.45
CA THR A 121 15.11 -5.67 -6.15
C THR A 121 15.57 -6.75 -5.17
N ARG A 122 15.25 -8.02 -5.48
CA ARG A 122 15.69 -9.14 -4.66
C ARG A 122 17.21 -9.18 -4.44
N PRO A 123 18.09 -9.02 -5.47
CA PRO A 123 19.53 -9.00 -5.24
C PRO A 123 20.02 -7.88 -4.30
N LYS A 124 19.40 -6.69 -4.38
CA LYS A 124 19.72 -5.59 -3.45
C LYS A 124 19.28 -5.90 -2.02
N LEU A 125 18.10 -6.52 -1.84
CA LEU A 125 17.64 -6.98 -0.53
C LEU A 125 18.60 -8.02 0.07
N GLU A 126 18.99 -9.05 -0.70
CA GLU A 126 19.94 -10.07 -0.26
C GLU A 126 21.32 -9.47 0.11
N ALA A 127 21.79 -8.50 -0.69
CA ALA A 127 23.03 -7.78 -0.39
C ALA A 127 22.93 -6.95 0.92
N ALA A 128 21.78 -6.31 1.17
CA ALA A 128 21.55 -5.56 2.40
C ALA A 128 21.45 -6.48 3.62
N ILE A 129 20.77 -7.64 3.51
CA ILE A 129 20.73 -8.66 4.58
C ILE A 129 22.15 -9.11 4.93
N ASN A 130 22.97 -9.43 3.94
CA ASN A 130 24.35 -9.84 4.17
C ASN A 130 25.21 -8.72 4.80
N LYS A 131 25.02 -7.48 4.35
CA LYS A 131 25.87 -6.35 4.78
C LYS A 131 25.52 -5.82 6.16
N TYR A 132 24.23 -5.71 6.47
CA TYR A 132 23.74 -5.01 7.66
C TYR A 132 23.20 -5.93 8.75
N TYR A 133 22.96 -7.21 8.42
CA TYR A 133 22.36 -8.20 9.33
C TYR A 133 23.15 -9.52 9.40
N ASP A 134 24.42 -9.51 8.96
CA ASP A 134 25.29 -10.70 8.98
C ASP A 134 24.66 -11.94 8.31
N GLY A 135 23.81 -11.73 7.30
CA GLY A 135 23.08 -12.80 6.60
C GLY A 135 21.85 -13.33 7.35
N ASP A 136 21.42 -12.72 8.45
CA ASP A 136 20.19 -13.10 9.18
C ASP A 136 18.95 -12.34 8.66
N PRO A 137 18.09 -12.96 7.82
CA PRO A 137 16.90 -12.31 7.31
C PRO A 137 15.85 -12.04 8.40
N TYR A 138 15.85 -12.81 9.50
CA TYR A 138 14.91 -12.57 10.60
C TYR A 138 15.29 -11.34 11.42
N ALA A 139 16.60 -11.03 11.53
CA ALA A 139 17.04 -9.77 12.12
C ALA A 139 16.54 -8.58 11.30
N MET A 140 16.62 -8.67 9.96
CA MET A 140 16.08 -7.67 9.04
C MET A 140 14.55 -7.54 9.18
N CYS A 141 13.80 -8.65 9.18
CA CYS A 141 12.34 -8.61 9.34
C CYS A 141 11.93 -7.98 10.68
N ARG A 142 12.63 -8.31 11.76
CA ARG A 142 12.39 -7.73 13.08
C ARG A 142 12.62 -6.23 13.11
N ASP A 143 13.67 -5.75 12.43
CA ASP A 143 13.96 -4.32 12.32
C ASP A 143 12.92 -3.60 11.44
N TYR A 144 12.50 -4.22 10.34
CA TYR A 144 11.43 -3.74 9.48
C TYR A 144 10.12 -3.53 10.28
N PHE A 145 9.64 -4.56 10.98
CA PHE A 145 8.40 -4.44 11.75
C PHE A 145 8.51 -3.46 12.91
N ARG A 146 9.69 -3.30 13.52
CA ARG A 146 9.93 -2.24 14.51
C ARG A 146 9.71 -0.86 13.89
N VAL A 147 10.28 -0.59 12.71
CA VAL A 147 10.11 0.69 12.01
C VAL A 147 8.66 0.90 11.60
N VAL A 148 7.96 -0.14 11.11
CA VAL A 148 6.52 -0.05 10.81
C VAL A 148 5.71 0.28 12.07
N CYS A 149 6.02 -0.33 13.22
CA CYS A 149 5.36 -0.01 14.48
C CYS A 149 5.62 1.47 14.89
N ASP A 150 6.86 1.94 14.77
CA ASP A 150 7.22 3.33 15.06
C ASP A 150 6.42 4.30 14.14
N SER A 151 6.26 3.95 12.86
CA SER A 151 5.47 4.76 11.92
C SER A 151 3.98 4.77 12.28
N ILE A 152 3.39 3.63 12.63
CA ILE A 152 1.98 3.53 13.04
C ILE A 152 1.70 4.43 14.25
N GLU A 153 2.61 4.48 15.23
CA GLU A 153 2.46 5.29 16.43
C GLU A 153 2.70 6.78 16.17
N GLY A 154 3.62 7.10 15.27
CA GLY A 154 4.03 8.48 14.99
C GLY A 154 3.20 9.21 13.94
N THR A 155 2.50 8.49 13.06
CA THR A 155 1.78 9.09 11.94
C THR A 155 0.36 9.57 12.27
N GLY A 156 -0.08 10.62 11.57
CA GLY A 156 -1.47 11.04 11.50
C GLY A 156 -2.23 10.49 10.27
N ALA A 157 -1.66 9.55 9.52
CA ALA A 157 -2.20 9.04 8.26
C ALA A 157 -3.62 8.46 8.37
N ASP A 158 -4.33 8.53 7.26
CA ASP A 158 -5.65 7.90 7.10
C ASP A 158 -5.53 6.40 6.84
N ILE A 159 -4.46 6.01 6.13
CA ILE A 159 -4.22 4.64 5.64
C ILE A 159 -2.80 4.21 6.03
N LEU A 160 -2.65 3.00 6.53
CA LEU A 160 -1.37 2.32 6.72
C LEU A 160 -1.09 1.49 5.47
N GLY A 161 -0.11 1.91 4.68
CA GLY A 161 0.29 1.27 3.43
C GLY A 161 1.01 -0.06 3.68
N HIS A 162 0.78 -1.04 2.84
CA HIS A 162 1.46 -2.35 2.72
C HIS A 162 2.40 -2.75 3.89
N ILE A 163 1.87 -2.78 5.12
CA ILE A 163 2.63 -2.99 6.37
C ILE A 163 3.46 -4.29 6.43
N GLU A 164 3.35 -5.16 5.44
CA GLU A 164 4.13 -6.41 5.29
C GLU A 164 4.96 -6.41 3.99
N LEU A 165 5.39 -5.24 3.50
CA LEU A 165 6.12 -5.09 2.22
C LEU A 165 7.39 -5.95 2.15
N VAL A 166 8.02 -6.25 3.28
CA VAL A 166 9.19 -7.14 3.40
C VAL A 166 8.96 -8.51 2.76
N MET A 167 7.70 -8.92 2.56
CA MET A 167 7.32 -10.17 1.90
C MET A 167 7.40 -10.11 0.37
N LYS A 168 7.64 -8.95 -0.25
CA LYS A 168 7.60 -8.76 -1.72
C LYS A 168 8.38 -9.81 -2.49
N PHE A 169 9.58 -10.16 -2.05
CA PHE A 169 10.46 -11.12 -2.72
C PHE A 169 10.49 -12.51 -2.08
N ASN A 170 9.59 -12.81 -1.13
CA ASN A 170 9.59 -14.07 -0.37
C ASN A 170 8.44 -15.03 -0.75
N GLU A 171 7.96 -15.00 -2.01
CA GLU A 171 6.86 -15.87 -2.48
C GLU A 171 7.14 -17.36 -2.24
N ASN A 172 8.36 -17.78 -2.47
CA ASN A 172 8.77 -19.19 -2.36
C ASN A 172 9.31 -19.55 -0.97
N ARG A 173 9.28 -18.65 0.01
CA ARG A 173 9.84 -18.85 1.36
C ARG A 173 11.32 -19.23 1.37
N ASP A 174 12.06 -18.80 0.37
CA ASP A 174 13.48 -19.14 0.21
C ASP A 174 14.43 -18.09 0.78
N LEU A 175 13.92 -16.90 1.15
CA LEU A 175 14.65 -15.92 1.96
C LEU A 175 14.49 -16.21 3.46
N PHE A 176 13.26 -16.48 3.89
CA PHE A 176 12.91 -16.84 5.28
C PHE A 176 11.58 -17.60 5.31
N ASP A 177 11.36 -18.38 6.37
CA ASP A 177 10.09 -19.04 6.64
C ASP A 177 9.17 -18.05 7.41
N ASP A 178 8.07 -17.64 6.80
CA ASP A 178 7.08 -16.75 7.39
C ASP A 178 6.25 -17.38 8.52
N ALA A 179 6.36 -18.70 8.72
CA ALA A 179 5.81 -19.41 9.88
C ALA A 179 6.77 -19.48 11.07
N ASP A 180 8.06 -19.12 10.87
CA ASP A 180 9.04 -19.11 11.97
C ASP A 180 8.65 -18.04 13.02
N PRO A 181 8.68 -18.36 14.33
CA PRO A 181 8.36 -17.41 15.39
C PRO A 181 9.18 -16.11 15.36
N ARG A 182 10.40 -16.14 14.80
CA ARG A 182 11.27 -14.95 14.66
C ARG A 182 10.70 -13.93 13.67
N TYR A 183 9.93 -14.40 12.68
CA TYR A 183 9.16 -13.55 11.76
C TYR A 183 7.77 -13.28 12.31
N LEU A 184 7.02 -14.34 12.62
CA LEU A 184 5.61 -14.27 12.96
C LEU A 184 5.33 -13.46 14.23
N GLY A 185 6.21 -13.50 15.23
CA GLY A 185 6.09 -12.72 16.45
C GLY A 185 5.99 -11.22 16.17
N PRO A 186 7.04 -10.58 15.61
CA PRO A 186 7.02 -9.16 15.26
C PRO A 186 5.90 -8.78 14.28
N ALA A 187 5.58 -9.63 13.31
CA ALA A 187 4.47 -9.39 12.37
C ALA A 187 3.12 -9.30 13.09
N LEU A 188 2.84 -10.20 14.02
CA LEU A 188 1.58 -10.18 14.78
C LEU A 188 1.52 -9.05 15.81
N GLU A 189 2.64 -8.63 16.38
CA GLU A 189 2.70 -7.42 17.23
C GLU A 189 2.38 -6.17 16.41
N CYS A 190 2.94 -6.05 15.22
CA CYS A 190 2.62 -4.98 14.28
C CYS A 190 1.12 -5.00 13.89
N ALA A 191 0.55 -6.18 13.60
CA ALA A 191 -0.87 -6.35 13.28
C ALA A 191 -1.77 -5.91 14.46
N ASP A 192 -1.40 -6.22 15.71
CA ASP A 192 -2.12 -5.77 16.90
C ASP A 192 -2.11 -4.25 17.04
N LEU A 193 -0.97 -3.62 16.80
CA LEU A 193 -0.81 -2.18 16.87
C LEU A 193 -1.59 -1.48 15.75
N ALA A 194 -1.47 -1.97 14.51
CA ALA A 194 -2.22 -1.45 13.38
C ALA A 194 -3.74 -1.50 13.61
N ALA A 195 -4.25 -2.63 14.09
CA ALA A 195 -5.67 -2.76 14.40
C ALA A 195 -6.13 -1.78 15.50
N LYS A 196 -5.28 -1.57 16.52
CA LYS A 196 -5.57 -0.65 17.64
C LYS A 196 -5.50 0.82 17.24
N SER A 197 -4.75 1.17 16.22
CA SER A 197 -4.55 2.56 15.77
C SER A 197 -5.85 3.23 15.31
N GLY A 198 -6.85 2.44 14.89
CA GLY A 198 -8.10 2.92 14.31
C GLY A 198 -7.96 3.45 12.89
N LYS A 199 -6.77 3.37 12.26
CA LYS A 199 -6.53 3.74 10.86
C LYS A 199 -7.05 2.65 9.92
N LEU A 200 -7.19 2.95 8.63
CA LEU A 200 -7.45 1.95 7.60
C LEU A 200 -6.15 1.20 7.32
N ILE A 201 -6.21 -0.12 7.30
CA ILE A 201 -5.06 -0.98 7.01
C ILE A 201 -5.21 -1.47 5.58
N GLU A 202 -4.23 -1.20 4.77
CA GLU A 202 -4.24 -1.56 3.37
C GLU A 202 -4.14 -3.08 3.17
N VAL A 203 -4.99 -3.63 2.31
CA VAL A 203 -4.81 -4.94 1.68
C VAL A 203 -4.35 -4.66 0.26
N ASN A 204 -3.03 -4.65 0.08
CA ASN A 204 -2.35 -4.19 -1.12
C ASN A 204 -2.12 -5.34 -2.09
N THR A 205 -2.49 -5.14 -3.34
CA THR A 205 -2.36 -6.16 -4.41
C THR A 205 -1.27 -5.84 -5.43
N GLY A 206 -0.49 -4.77 -5.24
CA GLY A 206 0.51 -4.30 -6.20
C GLY A 206 1.57 -5.34 -6.56
N ALA A 207 2.00 -6.16 -5.60
CA ALA A 207 2.95 -7.24 -5.88
C ALA A 207 2.37 -8.34 -6.76
N ILE A 208 1.05 -8.55 -6.75
CA ILE A 208 0.36 -9.49 -7.64
C ILE A 208 0.44 -8.96 -9.08
N ALA A 209 0.10 -7.69 -9.28
CA ALA A 209 0.16 -7.04 -10.59
C ALA A 209 1.57 -7.08 -11.22
N ARG A 210 2.59 -6.94 -10.37
CA ARG A 210 4.02 -6.97 -10.79
C ARG A 210 4.61 -8.38 -10.87
N GLY A 211 3.82 -9.43 -10.54
CA GLY A 211 4.22 -10.84 -10.64
C GLY A 211 5.20 -11.32 -9.56
N TYR A 212 5.36 -10.57 -8.47
CA TYR A 212 6.20 -10.96 -7.35
C TYR A 212 5.49 -11.89 -6.37
N ARG A 213 4.16 -11.76 -6.25
CA ARG A 213 3.34 -12.49 -5.28
C ARG A 213 2.09 -13.06 -5.95
N THR A 214 1.54 -14.11 -5.36
CA THR A 214 0.20 -14.64 -5.68
C THR A 214 -0.86 -14.24 -4.65
N GLN A 215 -0.42 -13.65 -3.53
CA GLN A 215 -1.25 -13.18 -2.43
C GLN A 215 -0.97 -11.70 -2.15
N PRO A 216 -1.96 -10.92 -1.68
CA PRO A 216 -1.73 -9.54 -1.25
C PRO A 216 -0.92 -9.50 0.04
N TYR A 217 -0.50 -8.31 0.45
CA TYR A 217 -0.09 -8.07 1.83
C TYR A 217 -1.05 -7.08 2.51
N PRO A 218 -1.24 -7.22 3.86
CA PRO A 218 -0.69 -8.27 4.70
C PRO A 218 -1.26 -9.64 4.35
N GLY A 219 -0.46 -10.69 4.58
CA GLY A 219 -0.85 -12.08 4.36
C GLY A 219 -1.85 -12.61 5.40
N GLU A 220 -2.26 -13.88 5.25
CA GLU A 220 -3.35 -14.49 6.02
C GLU A 220 -3.16 -14.38 7.54
N ALA A 221 -1.95 -14.61 8.06
CA ALA A 221 -1.69 -14.60 9.49
C ALA A 221 -1.94 -13.22 10.12
N MET A 222 -1.42 -12.17 9.50
CA MET A 222 -1.62 -10.79 9.94
C MET A 222 -3.08 -10.36 9.74
N LEU A 223 -3.71 -10.66 8.59
CA LEU A 223 -5.11 -10.31 8.34
C LEU A 223 -6.07 -10.96 9.34
N ARG A 224 -5.87 -12.24 9.68
CA ARG A 224 -6.65 -12.90 10.75
C ARG A 224 -6.48 -12.19 12.08
N ARG A 225 -5.26 -11.80 12.42
CA ARG A 225 -4.97 -11.08 13.65
C ARG A 225 -5.64 -9.70 13.67
N ILE A 226 -5.54 -8.94 12.59
CA ILE A 226 -6.20 -7.64 12.41
C ILE A 226 -7.72 -7.78 12.59
N CYS A 227 -8.34 -8.77 11.93
CA CYS A 227 -9.76 -9.05 12.06
C CYS A 227 -10.16 -9.39 13.52
N GLN A 228 -9.41 -10.27 14.18
CA GLN A 228 -9.65 -10.64 15.59
C GLN A 228 -9.57 -9.45 16.56
N ARG A 229 -8.78 -8.42 16.19
CA ARG A 229 -8.62 -7.19 16.97
C ARG A 229 -9.62 -6.09 16.60
N GLY A 230 -10.49 -6.33 15.62
CA GLY A 230 -11.47 -5.35 15.13
C GLY A 230 -10.87 -4.24 14.27
N GLY A 231 -9.73 -4.50 13.65
CA GLY A 231 -9.09 -3.58 12.70
C GLY A 231 -9.94 -3.39 11.44
N ARG A 232 -9.75 -2.25 10.78
CA ARG A 232 -10.47 -1.84 9.56
C ARG A 232 -9.55 -1.98 8.36
N ILE A 233 -10.03 -2.58 7.28
CA ILE A 233 -9.23 -2.78 6.07
C ILE A 233 -9.77 -1.98 4.89
N ILE A 234 -8.88 -1.61 3.98
CA ILE A 234 -9.16 -1.02 2.67
C ILE A 234 -8.40 -1.81 1.60
N LEU A 235 -9.03 -2.11 0.47
CA LEU A 235 -8.39 -2.78 -0.65
C LEU A 235 -7.84 -1.74 -1.63
N THR A 236 -6.59 -1.92 -2.04
CA THR A 236 -5.91 -1.05 -3.01
C THR A 236 -5.02 -1.86 -3.94
N SER A 237 -4.65 -1.29 -5.07
CA SER A 237 -3.81 -2.00 -6.03
C SER A 237 -2.38 -1.48 -6.11
N ASP A 238 -2.06 -0.36 -5.50
CA ASP A 238 -0.73 0.23 -5.59
C ASP A 238 -0.25 0.22 -7.06
N CYS A 239 -1.12 0.83 -7.89
CA CYS A 239 -1.11 0.63 -9.32
C CYS A 239 -0.16 1.60 -10.01
N HIS A 240 0.81 1.06 -10.75
CA HIS A 240 1.78 1.83 -11.55
C HIS A 240 1.54 1.73 -13.07
N ASP A 241 0.47 1.02 -13.49
CA ASP A 241 0.13 0.81 -14.89
C ASP A 241 -1.40 0.62 -14.99
N ARG A 242 -2.06 1.47 -15.78
CA ARG A 242 -3.52 1.51 -15.94
C ARG A 242 -4.19 0.16 -16.25
N ARG A 243 -3.42 -0.81 -16.75
CA ARG A 243 -3.92 -2.17 -17.04
C ARG A 243 -4.22 -3.00 -15.80
N TYR A 244 -3.75 -2.56 -14.63
CA TYR A 244 -3.77 -3.30 -13.38
C TYR A 244 -4.53 -2.59 -12.24
N LEU A 245 -5.39 -1.60 -12.57
CA LEU A 245 -6.09 -0.78 -11.57
C LEU A 245 -6.94 -1.59 -10.57
N ASP A 246 -7.49 -2.73 -10.96
CA ASP A 246 -8.28 -3.63 -10.11
C ASP A 246 -7.65 -5.03 -9.98
N CYS A 247 -6.37 -5.17 -10.37
CA CYS A 247 -5.67 -6.44 -10.34
C CYS A 247 -5.61 -6.99 -8.91
N GLY A 248 -5.99 -8.26 -8.74
CA GLY A 248 -5.92 -8.94 -7.43
C GLY A 248 -7.05 -8.61 -6.46
N PHE A 249 -8.00 -7.72 -6.79
CA PHE A 249 -9.09 -7.34 -5.87
C PHE A 249 -10.02 -8.51 -5.53
N ARG A 250 -10.21 -9.47 -6.45
CA ARG A 250 -10.99 -10.68 -6.18
C ARG A 250 -10.30 -11.57 -5.17
N GLU A 251 -9.01 -11.77 -5.34
CA GLU A 251 -8.15 -12.56 -4.48
C GLU A 251 -8.08 -11.94 -3.08
N ALA A 252 -7.87 -10.63 -3.01
CA ALA A 252 -7.83 -9.87 -1.76
C ALA A 252 -9.18 -9.93 -1.02
N THR A 253 -10.30 -9.75 -1.73
CA THR A 253 -11.66 -9.89 -1.16
C THR A 253 -11.89 -11.31 -0.62
N ALA A 254 -11.53 -12.34 -1.38
CA ALA A 254 -11.67 -13.73 -0.96
C ALA A 254 -10.83 -14.03 0.29
N LEU A 255 -9.58 -13.55 0.33
CA LEU A 255 -8.70 -13.70 1.48
C LEU A 255 -9.25 -12.98 2.71
N ALA A 256 -9.69 -11.72 2.57
CA ALA A 256 -10.27 -10.96 3.66
C ALA A 256 -11.49 -11.69 4.28
N ARG A 257 -12.41 -12.19 3.44
CA ARG A 257 -13.55 -13.00 3.87
C ARG A 257 -13.10 -14.27 4.61
N ALA A 258 -12.10 -14.98 4.07
CA ALA A 258 -11.55 -16.20 4.69
C ALA A 258 -10.88 -15.90 6.04
N CYS A 259 -10.31 -14.70 6.22
CA CYS A 259 -9.77 -14.22 7.48
C CYS A 259 -10.84 -13.78 8.50
N GLY A 260 -12.11 -13.66 8.08
CA GLY A 260 -13.25 -13.37 8.95
C GLY A 260 -13.85 -11.99 8.79
N PHE A 261 -13.30 -11.12 7.97
CA PHE A 261 -13.89 -9.82 7.70
C PHE A 261 -15.26 -9.95 7.04
N LYS A 262 -16.19 -9.12 7.46
CA LYS A 262 -17.54 -9.01 6.89
C LYS A 262 -17.72 -7.72 6.11
N THR A 263 -16.86 -6.75 6.41
CA THR A 263 -16.85 -5.42 5.80
C THR A 263 -15.42 -5.01 5.49
N ALA A 264 -15.29 -4.11 4.53
CA ALA A 264 -14.09 -3.35 4.27
C ALA A 264 -14.47 -1.89 4.04
N TRP A 265 -13.48 -1.05 3.85
CA TRP A 265 -13.68 0.37 3.59
C TRP A 265 -13.27 0.71 2.16
N GLU A 266 -13.93 1.71 1.59
CA GLU A 266 -13.60 2.31 0.31
C GLU A 266 -13.79 3.83 0.40
N TYR A 267 -13.19 4.58 -0.51
CA TYR A 267 -13.46 6.01 -0.61
C TYR A 267 -14.64 6.27 -1.55
N ARG A 268 -15.54 7.15 -1.13
CA ARG A 268 -16.55 7.79 -1.96
C ARG A 268 -16.27 9.29 -1.95
N GLY A 269 -15.83 9.79 -3.07
CA GLY A 269 -15.22 11.12 -3.09
C GLY A 269 -13.99 11.19 -2.17
N ARG A 270 -14.05 12.04 -1.18
CA ARG A 270 -12.98 12.26 -0.20
C ARG A 270 -13.26 11.63 1.18
N THR A 271 -14.27 10.80 1.27
CA THR A 271 -14.74 10.25 2.54
C THR A 271 -14.64 8.73 2.52
N PRO A 272 -13.97 8.13 3.50
CA PRO A 272 -14.00 6.69 3.66
C PRO A 272 -15.38 6.22 4.14
N VAL A 273 -15.92 5.18 3.50
CA VAL A 273 -17.20 4.55 3.84
C VAL A 273 -17.04 3.05 3.95
N GLU A 274 -17.79 2.45 4.85
CA GLU A 274 -17.81 1.00 5.03
C GLU A 274 -18.75 0.34 4.02
N TYR A 275 -18.33 -0.79 3.46
CA TYR A 275 -19.16 -1.62 2.59
C TYR A 275 -19.05 -3.11 2.99
N ALA A 276 -20.07 -3.91 2.62
CA ALA A 276 -20.07 -5.35 2.86
C ALA A 276 -19.17 -6.08 1.87
N LEU A 277 -18.32 -6.97 2.40
CA LEU A 277 -17.49 -7.90 1.62
C LEU A 277 -18.32 -9.08 1.14
#